data_142316db019a59310e7ca19c9284666c
#
_entry.id   142316db019a59310e7ca19c9284666c
#
_cell.length_a   1.000
_cell.length_b   1.000
_cell.length_c   1.000
_cell.angle_alpha   90.00
_cell.angle_beta   90.00
_cell.angle_gamma   90.00
#
_symmetry.space_group_name_H-M   'P 1'
#
loop_
_entity.id
_entity.type
_entity.pdbx_description
1 polymer ?
#
loop_
_entity_poly.entity_id
_entity_poly.type
_entity_poly.pdbx_seq_one_letter_code
_entity_poly.pdbx_strand_id
1 'polypeptide(L)'
;MIKNPKVSVVIPTFNRFEYLIHALDSVASQTYKNIEIVIVNDGSDDQRYYTDSFKKNKKIVNLEKNQKLIHGFGPGSIRNFGIDVAEGDYIAFLDDDDIWLDHKLEFQIEKLSKSEFKMSNSDAFIGEGKFNSNQRYPSYLYDYYFKKNKELMYGKSLNYYFKKYQYPKYWDFMTLARSNPIITSTVIIEANLLNQMGGFRNLPFAADLDCWKAVL
;
A
#
# COMPACT_ATOMS: atom_id res chain seq x y z
N MET A 1 8.10 -16.46 16.08
CA MET A 1 7.93 -15.10 15.56
C MET A 1 9.28 -14.45 15.41
N ILE A 2 9.57 -13.80 14.28
CA ILE A 2 10.82 -13.10 14.03
C ILE A 2 10.86 -11.87 14.95
N LYS A 3 11.91 -11.72 15.74
CA LYS A 3 12.09 -10.55 16.58
C LYS A 3 12.65 -9.43 15.69
N ASN A 4 11.90 -8.32 15.51
CA ASN A 4 12.25 -7.20 14.66
C ASN A 4 12.36 -7.56 13.16
N PRO A 5 11.25 -8.03 12.51
CA PRO A 5 11.26 -8.45 11.11
C PRO A 5 11.64 -7.31 10.17
N LYS A 6 12.35 -7.61 9.08
CA LYS A 6 12.68 -6.63 8.05
C LYS A 6 11.44 -6.33 7.19
N VAL A 7 11.16 -5.06 6.92
CA VAL A 7 10.06 -4.61 6.07
C VAL A 7 10.62 -4.00 4.79
N SER A 8 10.30 -4.58 3.64
CA SER A 8 10.60 -3.97 2.34
C SER A 8 9.43 -3.08 1.92
N VAL A 9 9.69 -1.79 1.76
CA VAL A 9 8.73 -0.81 1.28
C VAL A 9 8.85 -0.68 -0.23
N VAL A 10 7.86 -1.17 -0.97
CA VAL A 10 7.82 -1.13 -2.43
C VAL A 10 7.07 0.09 -2.91
N ILE A 11 7.75 0.96 -3.67
CA ILE A 11 7.25 2.25 -4.15
C ILE A 11 7.34 2.28 -5.68
N PRO A 12 6.23 2.07 -6.41
CA PRO A 12 6.21 2.30 -7.85
C PRO A 12 6.15 3.80 -8.15
N THR A 13 6.85 4.25 -9.18
CA THR A 13 6.86 5.66 -9.58
C THR A 13 7.06 5.82 -11.09
N PHE A 14 6.47 6.87 -11.68
CA PHE A 14 6.66 7.27 -13.06
C PHE A 14 6.52 8.78 -13.23
N ASN A 15 7.62 9.47 -13.56
CA ASN A 15 7.67 10.93 -13.81
C ASN A 15 7.04 11.80 -12.68
N ARG A 16 7.18 11.36 -11.42
CA ARG A 16 6.63 12.03 -10.23
C ARG A 16 7.67 12.21 -9.13
N PHE A 17 8.87 12.65 -9.50
CA PHE A 17 10.01 12.70 -8.57
C PHE A 17 9.73 13.52 -7.29
N GLU A 18 9.03 14.65 -7.39
CA GLU A 18 8.71 15.48 -6.22
C GLU A 18 7.77 14.77 -5.24
N TYR A 19 6.76 14.06 -5.75
CA TYR A 19 5.88 13.25 -4.91
C TYR A 19 6.65 12.12 -4.24
N LEU A 20 7.48 11.41 -5.01
CA LEU A 20 8.33 10.33 -4.50
C LEU A 20 9.22 10.80 -3.34
N ILE A 21 9.78 12.01 -3.38
CA ILE A 21 10.59 12.54 -2.28
C ILE A 21 9.76 12.66 -1.00
N HIS A 22 8.51 13.15 -1.07
CA HIS A 22 7.64 13.23 0.10
C HIS A 22 7.26 11.84 0.65
N ALA A 23 6.99 10.87 -0.24
CA ALA A 23 6.78 9.48 0.17
C ALA A 23 8.00 8.92 0.90
N LEU A 24 9.20 9.12 0.35
CA LEU A 24 10.47 8.68 0.95
C LEU A 24 10.75 9.34 2.31
N ASP A 25 10.47 10.63 2.45
CA ASP A 25 10.60 11.36 3.72
C ASP A 25 9.69 10.74 4.79
N SER A 26 8.48 10.35 4.42
CA SER A 26 7.53 9.69 5.32
C SER A 26 7.98 8.28 5.76
N VAL A 27 8.71 7.56 4.89
CA VAL A 27 9.35 6.29 5.24
C VAL A 27 10.54 6.51 6.18
N ALA A 28 11.37 7.53 5.92
CA ALA A 28 12.51 7.87 6.76
C ALA A 28 12.09 8.29 8.18
N SER A 29 10.92 8.94 8.30
CA SER A 29 10.35 9.38 9.59
C SER A 29 9.75 8.23 10.41
N GLN A 30 9.56 7.03 9.86
CA GLN A 30 8.97 5.92 10.60
C GLN A 30 9.74 5.62 11.90
N THR A 31 9.01 5.36 12.99
CA THR A 31 9.59 4.92 14.28
C THR A 31 10.19 3.53 14.16
N TYR A 32 9.61 2.65 13.36
CA TYR A 32 10.19 1.36 12.99
C TYR A 32 11.41 1.54 12.10
N LYS A 33 12.54 0.88 12.42
CA LYS A 33 13.83 1.17 11.75
C LYS A 33 14.37 0.05 10.86
N ASN A 34 13.89 -1.19 11.00
CA ASN A 34 14.36 -2.29 10.16
C ASN A 34 13.64 -2.29 8.79
N ILE A 35 13.94 -1.28 8.00
CA ILE A 35 13.29 -0.99 6.72
C ILE A 35 14.29 -1.11 5.58
N GLU A 36 13.85 -1.72 4.48
CA GLU A 36 14.45 -1.67 3.17
C GLU A 36 13.55 -0.86 2.23
N ILE A 37 14.10 0.05 1.46
CA ILE A 37 13.36 0.83 0.47
C ILE A 37 13.65 0.25 -0.92
N VAL A 38 12.57 -0.13 -1.63
CA VAL A 38 12.62 -0.67 -3.00
C VAL A 38 11.78 0.23 -3.88
N ILE A 39 12.43 0.98 -4.76
CA ILE A 39 11.78 1.88 -5.73
C ILE A 39 11.70 1.18 -7.07
N VAL A 40 10.53 1.15 -7.69
CA VAL A 40 10.34 0.70 -9.06
C VAL A 40 10.06 1.90 -9.95
N ASN A 41 11.09 2.36 -10.65
CA ASN A 41 11.00 3.45 -11.62
C ASN A 41 10.52 2.88 -12.96
N ASP A 42 9.28 3.16 -13.33
CA ASP A 42 8.59 2.62 -14.50
C ASP A 42 8.96 3.38 -15.80
N GLY A 43 10.25 3.57 -16.03
CA GLY A 43 10.76 4.21 -17.24
C GLY A 43 10.60 5.73 -17.27
N SER A 44 10.86 6.40 -16.16
CA SER A 44 10.82 7.86 -16.08
C SER A 44 11.95 8.51 -16.92
N ASP A 45 11.65 9.65 -17.54
CA ASP A 45 12.62 10.43 -18.30
C ASP A 45 13.45 11.39 -17.41
N ASP A 46 13.01 11.66 -16.19
CA ASP A 46 13.66 12.57 -15.26
C ASP A 46 15.01 12.00 -14.79
N GLN A 47 16.10 12.70 -15.11
CA GLN A 47 17.47 12.28 -14.80
C GLN A 47 17.76 12.17 -13.30
N ARG A 48 16.96 12.79 -12.44
CA ARG A 48 17.12 12.71 -10.99
C ARG A 48 16.97 11.29 -10.44
N TYR A 49 16.17 10.44 -11.07
CA TYR A 49 16.04 9.02 -10.72
C TYR A 49 17.34 8.21 -10.88
N TYR A 50 18.25 8.67 -11.74
CA TYR A 50 19.45 7.93 -12.15
C TYR A 50 20.71 8.39 -11.44
N THR A 51 20.64 9.43 -10.58
CA THR A 51 21.81 9.97 -9.89
C THR A 51 22.27 9.03 -8.76
N ASP A 52 23.58 8.96 -8.53
CA ASP A 52 24.15 8.14 -7.45
C ASP A 52 23.72 8.59 -6.05
N SER A 53 23.53 9.91 -5.88
CA SER A 53 23.02 10.47 -4.63
C SER A 53 21.61 9.99 -4.32
N PHE A 54 20.75 9.88 -5.32
CA PHE A 54 19.39 9.37 -5.14
C PHE A 54 19.38 7.87 -4.84
N LYS A 55 20.26 7.10 -5.49
CA LYS A 55 20.35 5.63 -5.32
C LYS A 55 20.89 5.20 -3.96
N LYS A 56 21.61 6.08 -3.25
CA LYS A 56 22.24 5.76 -1.98
C LYS A 56 21.24 5.18 -0.97
N ASN A 57 21.56 4.02 -0.40
CA ASN A 57 20.75 3.30 0.60
C ASN A 57 19.35 2.86 0.15
N LYS A 58 19.12 2.71 -1.15
CA LYS A 58 17.87 2.24 -1.73
C LYS A 58 18.13 1.19 -2.80
N LYS A 59 17.26 0.21 -2.93
CA LYS A 59 17.19 -0.63 -4.12
C LYS A 59 16.34 0.07 -5.17
N ILE A 60 16.86 0.21 -6.37
CA ILE A 60 16.12 0.85 -7.47
C ILE A 60 16.08 -0.11 -8.65
N VAL A 61 14.87 -0.49 -9.05
CA VAL A 61 14.58 -1.21 -10.28
C VAL A 61 14.21 -0.18 -11.33
N ASN A 62 15.05 0.02 -12.32
CA ASN A 62 14.76 0.90 -13.45
C ASN A 62 14.26 0.08 -14.62
N LEU A 63 13.04 0.30 -15.05
CA LEU A 63 12.48 -0.28 -16.25
C LEU A 63 12.84 0.63 -17.45
N GLU A 64 13.12 0.03 -18.60
CA GLU A 64 13.54 0.80 -19.80
C GLU A 64 12.42 1.68 -20.36
N LYS A 65 11.17 1.23 -20.19
CA LYS A 65 9.98 1.91 -20.72
C LYS A 65 8.80 1.71 -19.79
N ASN A 66 7.87 2.66 -19.79
CA ASN A 66 6.65 2.57 -19.02
C ASN A 66 5.80 1.35 -19.42
N GLN A 67 5.55 0.45 -18.49
CA GLN A 67 4.88 -0.82 -18.74
C GLN A 67 3.40 -0.65 -19.08
N LYS A 68 2.75 0.40 -18.54
CA LYS A 68 1.37 0.72 -18.90
C LYS A 68 1.24 1.12 -20.37
N LEU A 69 2.21 1.88 -20.88
CA LEU A 69 2.22 2.29 -22.29
C LEU A 69 2.49 1.13 -23.25
N ILE A 70 3.31 0.15 -22.84
CA ILE A 70 3.70 -0.98 -23.69
C ILE A 70 2.68 -2.12 -23.63
N HIS A 71 2.23 -2.48 -22.44
CA HIS A 71 1.46 -3.69 -22.18
C HIS A 71 0.05 -3.43 -21.64
N GLY A 72 -0.32 -2.18 -21.37
CA GLY A 72 -1.59 -1.83 -20.74
C GLY A 72 -1.70 -2.28 -19.29
N PHE A 73 -0.59 -2.64 -18.65
CA PHE A 73 -0.58 -3.12 -17.27
C PHE A 73 -0.95 -2.02 -16.29
N GLY A 74 -1.73 -2.38 -15.28
CA GLY A 74 -2.00 -1.51 -14.14
C GLY A 74 -0.82 -1.46 -13.16
N PRO A 75 -0.88 -0.56 -12.16
CA PRO A 75 0.21 -0.37 -11.18
C PRO A 75 0.51 -1.63 -10.33
N GLY A 76 -0.39 -2.61 -10.28
CA GLY A 76 -0.16 -3.88 -9.60
C GLY A 76 1.04 -4.63 -10.15
N SER A 77 1.12 -4.81 -11.46
CA SER A 77 2.24 -5.52 -12.11
C SER A 77 3.59 -4.82 -11.96
N ILE A 78 3.60 -3.47 -11.86
CA ILE A 78 4.82 -2.72 -11.60
C ILE A 78 5.38 -3.05 -10.21
N ARG A 79 4.51 -3.26 -9.21
CA ARG A 79 4.93 -3.64 -7.87
C ARG A 79 5.64 -5.00 -7.83
N ASN A 80 5.31 -5.93 -8.74
CA ASN A 80 5.98 -7.24 -8.80
C ASN A 80 7.49 -7.11 -9.01
N PHE A 81 7.95 -6.19 -9.87
CA PHE A 81 9.39 -5.95 -10.04
C PHE A 81 10.09 -5.54 -8.73
N GLY A 82 9.37 -4.86 -7.85
CA GLY A 82 9.87 -4.52 -6.51
C GLY A 82 9.80 -5.71 -5.54
N ILE A 83 8.74 -6.51 -5.61
CA ILE A 83 8.57 -7.71 -4.79
C ILE A 83 9.68 -8.71 -5.10
N ASP A 84 10.03 -8.90 -6.37
CA ASP A 84 11.05 -9.85 -6.84
C ASP A 84 12.46 -9.57 -6.26
N VAL A 85 12.76 -8.31 -5.95
CA VAL A 85 14.07 -7.91 -5.39
C VAL A 85 14.04 -7.60 -3.91
N ALA A 86 12.87 -7.63 -3.28
CA ALA A 86 12.68 -7.37 -1.86
C ALA A 86 13.25 -8.51 -1.00
N GLU A 87 13.90 -8.16 0.11
CA GLU A 87 14.52 -9.12 1.03
C GLU A 87 13.87 -9.10 2.43
N GLY A 88 12.80 -8.34 2.61
CA GLY A 88 12.10 -8.23 3.87
C GLY A 88 11.25 -9.46 4.19
N ASP A 89 11.04 -9.69 5.48
CA ASP A 89 10.07 -10.69 5.96
C ASP A 89 8.63 -10.28 5.63
N TYR A 90 8.40 -8.97 5.53
CA TYR A 90 7.15 -8.34 5.13
C TYR A 90 7.37 -7.39 3.97
N ILE A 91 6.36 -7.30 3.09
CA ILE A 91 6.26 -6.30 2.04
C ILE A 91 5.21 -5.27 2.46
N ALA A 92 5.58 -4.00 2.44
CA ALA A 92 4.66 -2.88 2.58
C ALA A 92 4.60 -2.11 1.27
N PHE A 93 3.42 -1.65 0.89
CA PHE A 93 3.24 -0.88 -0.34
C PHE A 93 3.01 0.60 0.00
N LEU A 94 3.61 1.47 -0.81
CA LEU A 94 3.40 2.90 -0.73
C LEU A 94 3.38 3.47 -2.16
N ASP A 95 2.30 4.13 -2.54
CA ASP A 95 2.24 4.84 -3.80
C ASP A 95 3.02 6.16 -3.69
N ASP A 96 3.62 6.60 -4.78
CA ASP A 96 4.55 7.75 -4.78
C ASP A 96 3.86 9.09 -4.46
N ASP A 97 2.53 9.15 -4.50
CA ASP A 97 1.70 10.30 -4.16
C ASP A 97 1.02 10.22 -2.78
N ASP A 98 1.35 9.18 -2.01
CA ASP A 98 0.89 9.00 -0.63
C ASP A 98 2.01 9.25 0.39
N ILE A 99 1.63 9.51 1.65
CA ILE A 99 2.55 9.65 2.78
C ILE A 99 2.07 8.84 3.98
N TRP A 100 3.00 8.30 4.74
CA TRP A 100 2.71 7.56 5.97
C TRP A 100 2.86 8.44 7.21
N LEU A 101 2.02 8.20 8.21
CA LEU A 101 2.24 8.72 9.55
C LEU A 101 3.36 7.94 10.25
N ASP A 102 4.11 8.60 11.11
CA ASP A 102 5.39 8.12 11.68
C ASP A 102 5.33 6.75 12.37
N HIS A 103 4.21 6.38 12.95
CA HIS A 103 4.05 5.11 13.70
C HIS A 103 3.37 3.98 12.92
N LYS A 104 3.10 4.16 11.61
CA LYS A 104 2.33 3.19 10.82
C LYS A 104 2.95 1.79 10.85
N LEU A 105 4.22 1.67 10.50
CA LEU A 105 4.90 0.37 10.44
C LEU A 105 4.99 -0.29 11.81
N GLU A 106 5.35 0.45 12.84
CA GLU A 106 5.44 -0.06 14.22
C GLU A 106 4.12 -0.67 14.68
N PHE A 107 2.99 0.07 14.52
CA PHE A 107 1.67 -0.42 14.89
C PHE A 107 1.26 -1.67 14.13
N GLN A 108 1.45 -1.71 12.82
CA GLN A 108 1.02 -2.84 12.01
C GLN A 108 1.87 -4.08 12.26
N ILE A 109 3.20 -3.94 12.37
CA ILE A 109 4.10 -5.05 12.70
C ILE A 109 3.82 -5.59 14.10
N GLU A 110 3.58 -4.72 15.09
CA GLU A 110 3.18 -5.15 16.43
C GLU A 110 1.89 -5.98 16.40
N LYS A 111 0.88 -5.56 15.64
CA LYS A 111 -0.39 -6.28 15.52
C LYS A 111 -0.23 -7.62 14.80
N LEU A 112 0.50 -7.65 13.70
CA LEU A 112 0.79 -8.88 12.96
C LEU A 112 1.56 -9.87 13.83
N SER A 113 2.57 -9.41 14.58
CA SER A 113 3.38 -10.27 15.47
C SER A 113 2.59 -10.89 16.63
N LYS A 114 1.43 -10.36 16.98
CA LYS A 114 0.53 -10.86 18.05
C LYS A 114 -0.69 -11.60 17.51
N SER A 115 -0.74 -11.90 16.23
CA SER A 115 -1.89 -12.54 15.56
C SER A 115 -1.43 -13.69 14.67
N GLU A 116 -2.40 -14.46 14.17
CA GLU A 116 -2.19 -15.48 13.13
C GLU A 116 -2.30 -14.90 11.70
N PHE A 117 -2.67 -13.62 11.59
CA PHE A 117 -2.84 -12.99 10.30
C PHE A 117 -1.50 -12.67 9.64
N LYS A 118 -1.48 -12.81 8.32
CA LYS A 118 -0.30 -12.59 7.48
C LYS A 118 -0.36 -11.29 6.69
N MET A 119 -1.49 -10.59 6.75
CA MET A 119 -1.72 -9.31 6.11
C MET A 119 -2.42 -8.35 7.08
N SER A 120 -2.09 -7.08 7.00
CA SER A 120 -2.73 -6.00 7.73
C SER A 120 -2.88 -4.78 6.84
N ASN A 121 -3.98 -4.05 6.99
CA ASN A 121 -4.14 -2.72 6.44
C ASN A 121 -4.60 -1.74 7.53
N SER A 122 -4.36 -0.47 7.35
CA SER A 122 -4.88 0.60 8.20
C SER A 122 -6.00 1.37 7.49
N ASP A 123 -6.66 2.27 8.20
CA ASP A 123 -7.39 3.36 7.57
C ASP A 123 -6.41 4.40 7.00
N ALA A 124 -6.92 5.34 6.23
CA ALA A 124 -6.17 6.45 5.68
C ALA A 124 -6.97 7.76 5.77
N PHE A 125 -6.27 8.87 5.74
CA PHE A 125 -6.87 10.18 5.53
C PHE A 125 -6.86 10.52 4.04
N ILE A 126 -7.89 11.23 3.57
CA ILE A 126 -7.95 11.78 2.21
C ILE A 126 -7.75 13.27 2.28
N GLY A 127 -6.82 13.77 1.45
CA GLY A 127 -6.53 15.19 1.34
C GLY A 127 -5.97 15.54 -0.03
N GLU A 128 -5.91 16.83 -0.33
CA GLU A 128 -5.26 17.37 -1.51
C GLU A 128 -4.01 18.16 -1.11
N GLY A 129 -2.98 18.11 -1.95
CA GLY A 129 -1.74 18.82 -1.75
C GLY A 129 -0.85 18.22 -0.65
N LYS A 130 -0.02 19.06 -0.02
CA LYS A 130 0.90 18.62 1.03
C LYS A 130 0.17 18.37 2.34
N PHE A 131 0.51 17.28 3.03
CA PHE A 131 0.00 16.99 4.36
C PHE A 131 0.34 18.11 5.35
N ASN A 132 -0.66 18.53 6.12
CA ASN A 132 -0.51 19.52 7.18
C ASN A 132 -1.11 18.96 8.47
N SER A 133 -0.27 18.67 9.46
CA SER A 133 -0.68 18.09 10.75
C SER A 133 -1.69 18.95 11.54
N ASN A 134 -1.79 20.25 11.22
CA ASN A 134 -2.74 21.18 11.83
C ASN A 134 -4.11 21.18 11.14
N GLN A 135 -4.26 20.46 10.03
CA GLN A 135 -5.50 20.35 9.28
C GLN A 135 -6.19 19.03 9.60
N ARG A 136 -7.51 19.07 9.69
CA ARG A 136 -8.33 17.85 9.83
C ARG A 136 -8.66 17.31 8.44
N TYR A 137 -8.36 16.04 8.23
CA TYR A 137 -8.68 15.31 7.02
C TYR A 137 -9.79 14.29 7.27
N PRO A 138 -10.70 14.05 6.30
CA PRO A 138 -11.67 12.98 6.39
C PRO A 138 -10.98 11.61 6.34
N SER A 139 -11.51 10.65 7.10
CA SER A 139 -11.08 9.26 7.03
C SER A 139 -11.61 8.60 5.75
N TYR A 140 -10.78 7.81 5.09
CA TYR A 140 -11.18 7.08 3.90
C TYR A 140 -12.30 6.09 4.20
N LEU A 141 -12.11 5.24 5.19
CA LEU A 141 -13.11 4.21 5.50
C LEU A 141 -14.42 4.84 6.00
N TYR A 142 -14.35 5.75 6.98
CA TYR A 142 -15.55 6.29 7.63
C TYR A 142 -16.28 7.33 6.78
N ASP A 143 -15.58 8.37 6.36
CA ASP A 143 -16.21 9.53 5.75
C ASP A 143 -16.49 9.33 4.27
N TYR A 144 -15.66 8.53 3.58
CA TYR A 144 -15.75 8.33 2.15
C TYR A 144 -16.34 6.97 1.78
N TYR A 145 -15.67 5.86 2.14
CA TYR A 145 -16.01 4.54 1.65
C TYR A 145 -17.37 4.03 2.18
N PHE A 146 -17.57 4.02 3.49
CA PHE A 146 -18.82 3.55 4.06
C PHE A 146 -20.00 4.46 3.75
N LYS A 147 -19.78 5.78 3.79
CA LYS A 147 -20.83 6.73 3.48
C LYS A 147 -21.30 6.59 2.03
N LYS A 148 -20.38 6.34 1.08
CA LYS A 148 -20.67 6.17 -0.34
C LYS A 148 -21.25 4.80 -0.67
N ASN A 149 -20.76 3.72 -0.01
CA ASN A 149 -21.11 2.35 -0.38
C ASN A 149 -22.10 1.69 0.59
N LYS A 150 -22.62 2.42 1.56
CA LYS A 150 -23.50 1.93 2.61
C LYS A 150 -24.72 1.15 2.08
N GLU A 151 -25.35 1.67 1.03
CA GLU A 151 -26.53 1.04 0.41
C GLU A 151 -26.15 -0.19 -0.43
N LEU A 152 -25.00 -0.17 -1.08
CA LEU A 152 -24.49 -1.27 -1.90
C LEU A 152 -24.06 -2.47 -1.05
N MET A 153 -23.43 -2.22 0.10
CA MET A 153 -22.90 -3.28 0.93
C MET A 153 -23.97 -4.01 1.77
N TYR A 154 -25.00 -3.29 2.20
CA TYR A 154 -25.88 -3.80 3.26
C TYR A 154 -27.37 -3.64 2.98
N GLY A 155 -27.76 -3.04 1.86
CA GLY A 155 -29.15 -2.75 1.53
C GLY A 155 -29.80 -1.69 2.45
N LYS A 156 -30.99 -1.25 2.09
CA LYS A 156 -31.69 -0.16 2.81
C LYS A 156 -32.08 -0.50 4.25
N SER A 157 -32.20 -1.77 4.62
CA SER A 157 -32.66 -2.19 5.97
C SER A 157 -31.58 -2.18 7.05
N LEU A 158 -30.30 -2.09 6.69
CA LEU A 158 -29.20 -2.14 7.66
C LEU A 158 -28.69 -0.79 8.15
N ASN A 159 -29.35 0.32 7.76
CA ASN A 159 -29.07 1.65 8.34
C ASN A 159 -29.10 1.70 9.87
N TYR A 160 -29.83 0.78 10.51
CA TYR A 160 -29.95 0.67 11.95
C TYR A 160 -28.70 0.07 12.62
N TYR A 161 -28.07 -0.92 12.00
CA TYR A 161 -26.90 -1.60 12.56
C TYR A 161 -25.64 -0.75 12.54
N PHE A 162 -25.43 0.11 11.53
CA PHE A 162 -24.20 0.90 11.39
C PHE A 162 -24.10 2.15 12.26
N LYS A 163 -25.18 2.65 12.80
CA LYS A 163 -25.10 3.69 13.85
C LYS A 163 -24.42 3.21 15.14
N LYS A 164 -24.27 1.89 15.31
CA LYS A 164 -23.82 1.26 16.54
C LYS A 164 -22.50 0.49 16.44
N TYR A 165 -21.97 0.19 15.25
CA TYR A 165 -20.81 -0.68 15.08
C TYR A 165 -19.63 0.06 14.49
N GLN A 166 -18.48 -0.12 15.15
CA GLN A 166 -17.15 0.18 14.66
C GLN A 166 -16.85 -0.65 13.40
N TYR A 167 -15.85 -0.24 12.60
CA TYR A 167 -15.33 -1.00 11.48
C TYR A 167 -15.21 -2.49 11.79
N PRO A 168 -15.47 -3.38 10.81
CA PRO A 168 -15.08 -4.77 10.96
C PRO A 168 -13.59 -4.81 11.24
N LYS A 169 -13.24 -5.51 12.31
CA LYS A 169 -11.84 -5.70 12.70
C LYS A 169 -11.08 -6.56 11.68
N TYR A 170 -11.82 -7.36 10.91
CA TYR A 170 -11.33 -8.27 9.89
C TYR A 170 -12.17 -8.14 8.64
N TRP A 171 -11.51 -8.19 7.48
CA TRP A 171 -12.18 -8.26 6.20
C TRP A 171 -12.40 -9.71 5.81
N ASP A 172 -13.57 -10.03 5.30
CA ASP A 172 -13.89 -11.34 4.74
C ASP A 172 -14.01 -11.27 3.21
N PHE A 173 -13.98 -12.45 2.58
CA PHE A 173 -14.11 -12.58 1.13
C PHE A 173 -15.39 -11.93 0.60
N MET A 174 -16.51 -12.06 1.33
CA MET A 174 -17.80 -11.49 0.89
C MET A 174 -17.79 -9.96 0.84
N THR A 175 -17.08 -9.33 1.77
CA THR A 175 -16.87 -7.88 1.75
C THR A 175 -16.03 -7.47 0.55
N LEU A 176 -14.89 -8.13 0.32
CA LEU A 176 -14.01 -7.82 -0.81
C LEU A 176 -14.62 -8.22 -2.17
N ALA A 177 -15.52 -9.20 -2.20
CA ALA A 177 -16.25 -9.55 -3.43
C ALA A 177 -17.22 -8.45 -3.88
N ARG A 178 -17.70 -7.63 -2.95
CA ARG A 178 -18.66 -6.55 -3.23
C ARG A 178 -18.00 -5.20 -3.51
N SER A 179 -16.85 -4.94 -2.88
CA SER A 179 -16.17 -3.65 -3.02
C SER A 179 -14.75 -3.71 -2.44
N ASN A 180 -13.90 -2.74 -2.80
CA ASN A 180 -12.54 -2.64 -2.30
C ASN A 180 -12.42 -1.56 -1.20
N PRO A 181 -12.40 -1.94 0.09
CA PRO A 181 -12.18 -1.00 1.19
C PRO A 181 -10.70 -0.74 1.47
N ILE A 182 -9.78 -1.42 0.79
CA ILE A 182 -8.36 -1.45 1.10
C ILE A 182 -7.60 -0.53 0.14
N ILE A 183 -6.96 0.49 0.67
CA ILE A 183 -5.98 1.32 -0.05
C ILE A 183 -4.64 0.60 -0.04
N THR A 184 -4.01 0.44 -1.19
CA THR A 184 -2.74 -0.29 -1.34
C THR A 184 -1.64 0.26 -0.44
N SER A 185 -1.50 1.57 -0.33
CA SER A 185 -0.50 2.23 0.54
C SER A 185 -0.68 1.96 2.04
N THR A 186 -1.80 1.35 2.44
CA THR A 186 -2.04 0.96 3.84
C THR A 186 -1.62 -0.47 4.18
N VAL A 187 -1.31 -1.28 3.16
CA VAL A 187 -1.10 -2.73 3.30
C VAL A 187 0.32 -3.08 3.70
N ILE A 188 0.42 -4.04 4.63
CA ILE A 188 1.62 -4.84 4.93
C ILE A 188 1.23 -6.32 4.85
N ILE A 189 2.04 -7.13 4.17
CA ILE A 189 1.79 -8.56 3.96
C ILE A 189 3.08 -9.35 4.16
N GLU A 190 2.98 -10.58 4.70
CA GLU A 190 4.10 -11.51 4.81
C GLU A 190 4.66 -11.83 3.40
N ALA A 191 5.97 -11.63 3.21
CA ALA A 191 6.61 -11.77 1.91
C ALA A 191 6.45 -13.20 1.35
N ASN A 192 6.57 -14.22 2.21
CA ASN A 192 6.42 -15.61 1.78
C ASN A 192 5.01 -15.92 1.25
N LEU A 193 3.96 -15.41 1.90
CA LEU A 193 2.60 -15.56 1.40
C LEU A 193 2.42 -14.90 0.03
N LEU A 194 2.88 -13.66 -0.12
CA LEU A 194 2.78 -12.92 -1.38
C LEU A 194 3.53 -13.61 -2.52
N ASN A 195 4.71 -14.16 -2.25
CA ASN A 195 5.49 -14.93 -3.21
C ASN A 195 4.80 -16.24 -3.62
N GLN A 196 4.21 -16.97 -2.66
CA GLN A 196 3.44 -18.19 -2.94
C GLN A 196 2.22 -17.92 -3.82
N MET A 197 1.62 -16.75 -3.71
CA MET A 197 0.47 -16.32 -4.53
C MET A 197 0.89 -15.83 -5.92
N GLY A 198 2.19 -15.60 -6.17
CA GLY A 198 2.71 -15.06 -7.42
C GLY A 198 2.53 -13.52 -7.54
N GLY A 199 2.35 -12.82 -6.44
CA GLY A 199 2.19 -11.37 -6.44
C GLY A 199 0.88 -10.87 -7.04
N PHE A 200 0.93 -9.71 -7.69
CA PHE A 200 -0.20 -9.12 -8.40
C PHE A 200 -0.36 -9.71 -9.80
N ARG A 201 -1.56 -10.09 -10.20
CA ARG A 201 -1.83 -10.50 -11.59
C ARG A 201 -1.80 -9.29 -12.52
N ASN A 202 -1.41 -9.54 -13.78
CA ASN A 202 -1.37 -8.51 -14.83
C ASN A 202 -2.78 -8.14 -15.28
N LEU A 203 -3.47 -7.34 -14.48
CA LEU A 203 -4.79 -6.83 -14.75
C LEU A 203 -4.71 -5.34 -15.09
N PRO A 204 -5.51 -4.84 -16.03
CA PRO A 204 -5.52 -3.42 -16.40
C PRO A 204 -6.07 -2.53 -15.28
N PHE A 205 -6.88 -3.08 -14.39
CA PHE A 205 -7.48 -2.41 -13.22
C PHE A 205 -7.76 -3.43 -12.11
N ALA A 206 -7.91 -2.94 -10.87
CA ALA A 206 -8.27 -3.72 -9.66
C ALA A 206 -7.35 -4.93 -9.37
N ALA A 207 -6.08 -4.88 -9.78
CA ALA A 207 -5.10 -5.92 -9.48
C ALA A 207 -4.82 -6.03 -7.98
N ASP A 208 -4.95 -4.94 -7.25
CA ASP A 208 -4.90 -4.86 -5.79
C ASP A 208 -6.03 -5.66 -5.13
N LEU A 209 -7.28 -5.37 -5.49
CA LEU A 209 -8.44 -6.10 -4.97
C LEU A 209 -8.37 -7.60 -5.29
N ASP A 210 -7.90 -7.95 -6.47
CA ASP A 210 -7.69 -9.32 -6.90
C ASP A 210 -6.65 -10.02 -6.00
N CYS A 211 -5.53 -9.36 -5.74
CA CYS A 211 -4.49 -9.84 -4.82
C CYS A 211 -5.05 -10.02 -3.40
N TRP A 212 -5.79 -9.04 -2.88
CA TRP A 212 -6.35 -9.13 -1.52
C TRP A 212 -7.39 -10.24 -1.36
N LYS A 213 -8.15 -10.55 -2.41
CA LYS A 213 -9.07 -11.70 -2.41
C LYS A 213 -8.35 -13.04 -2.39
N ALA A 214 -7.18 -13.12 -2.98
CA ALA A 214 -6.39 -14.34 -3.00
C ALA A 214 -5.69 -14.62 -1.65
N VAL A 215 -5.56 -13.61 -0.78
CA VAL A 215 -5.03 -13.76 0.59
C VAL A 215 -6.03 -14.44 1.53
N LEU A 216 -7.33 -14.29 1.28
CA LEU A 216 -8.42 -14.79 2.12
C LEU A 216 -8.78 -16.24 1.79
#